data_01b7ec8b394c220c597dcbc228c53a57
#
_entry.id   01b7ec8b394c220c597dcbc228c53a57
#
_cell.length_a   1.000
_cell.length_b   1.000
_cell.length_c   1.000
_cell.angle_alpha   90.00
_cell.angle_beta   90.00
_cell.angle_gamma   90.00
#
_symmetry.space_group_name_H-M   'P 1'
#
loop_
_entity.id
_entity.type
_entity.pdbx_description
1 polymer ?
#
loop_
_entity_poly.entity_id
_entity_poly.type
_entity_poly.pdbx_seq_one_letter_code
_entity_poly.pdbx_strand_id
1 'polypeptide(L)'
;MRASSSNGTTPWSWRHPSRYFQRNHRKLLVIDERELFLGGFNIRLENSIGLYGEGRKRDTHVSISGDLARHAAALFDQMWQDAEHPYADFATEEGTVFDPFLVPSFSCLGWKRIACLYAGLIERSAHRVYITTPYFCPGSIVDTAVRQAARRGVDVRLLVPRDSDPSFVGWLTRSGYSRMMAEGVHIYQYVAPRKLHAKTAVIDDEWCVIGSPNLDHLSLLVNHELVLIARDPGLGSALTEQFYRDLADASEVKPNAWAKRGWTERGLEAVGWTARKIL
;
A
#
# COMPACT_ATOMS: atom_id res chain seq x y z
N MET A 1 -23.31 -17.09 9.80
CA MET A 1 -22.65 -15.92 10.39
C MET A 1 -22.10 -16.30 11.76
N ARG A 2 -20.79 -16.46 11.89
CA ARG A 2 -20.17 -16.53 13.23
C ARG A 2 -20.03 -15.09 13.73
N ALA A 3 -20.70 -14.78 14.83
CA ALA A 3 -20.54 -13.48 15.48
C ALA A 3 -19.09 -13.31 15.93
N SER A 4 -18.41 -12.25 15.49
CA SER A 4 -17.09 -11.94 15.95
C SER A 4 -17.15 -11.43 17.40
N SER A 5 -16.67 -12.23 18.34
CA SER A 5 -16.17 -11.66 19.57
C SER A 5 -14.91 -10.88 19.23
N SER A 6 -14.85 -9.59 19.55
CA SER A 6 -13.64 -8.79 19.38
C SER A 6 -12.58 -9.29 20.37
N ASN A 7 -11.76 -10.25 19.97
CA ASN A 7 -10.53 -10.53 20.69
C ASN A 7 -9.59 -9.34 20.44
N GLY A 8 -9.37 -8.54 21.46
CA GLY A 8 -8.40 -7.46 21.43
C GLY A 8 -7.03 -8.02 21.04
N THR A 9 -6.51 -7.57 19.94
CA THR A 9 -5.48 -8.25 19.17
C THR A 9 -4.10 -8.25 19.79
N THR A 10 -3.82 -7.53 20.89
CA THR A 10 -2.53 -7.65 21.60
C THR A 10 -2.67 -7.08 23.02
N PRO A 11 -2.78 -7.92 24.05
CA PRO A 11 -2.65 -7.44 25.42
C PRO A 11 -1.25 -6.85 25.64
N TRP A 12 -1.18 -5.78 26.45
CA TRP A 12 0.08 -5.21 26.87
C TRP A 12 0.96 -6.28 27.53
N SER A 13 2.18 -6.46 27.04
CA SER A 13 3.17 -7.37 27.63
C SER A 13 4.50 -6.66 27.86
N TRP A 14 4.96 -6.62 29.10
CA TRP A 14 6.28 -6.09 29.46
C TRP A 14 7.43 -6.86 28.79
N ARG A 15 7.20 -8.12 28.43
CA ARG A 15 8.20 -8.98 27.77
C ARG A 15 8.34 -8.68 26.28
N HIS A 16 7.32 -8.08 25.65
CA HIS A 16 7.30 -7.78 24.21
C HIS A 16 6.61 -6.43 23.94
N PRO A 17 7.20 -5.30 24.39
CA PRO A 17 6.59 -3.99 24.23
C PRO A 17 6.39 -3.58 22.78
N SER A 18 7.23 -4.09 21.85
CA SER A 18 7.09 -3.85 20.41
C SER A 18 5.83 -4.44 19.80
N ARG A 19 5.27 -5.53 20.37
CA ARG A 19 4.00 -6.12 19.91
C ARG A 19 2.80 -5.21 20.15
N TYR A 20 2.88 -4.30 21.11
CA TYR A 20 1.81 -3.34 21.38
C TYR A 20 1.52 -2.39 20.20
N PHE A 21 2.54 -2.10 19.40
CA PHE A 21 2.41 -1.22 18.23
C PHE A 21 1.91 -1.96 16.98
N GLN A 22 1.93 -3.28 16.98
CA GLN A 22 1.41 -4.07 15.86
C GLN A 22 -0.11 -3.96 15.78
N ARG A 23 -0.62 -3.65 14.60
CA ARG A 23 -2.06 -3.55 14.33
C ARG A 23 -2.43 -4.50 13.21
N ASN A 24 -3.59 -5.12 13.34
CA ASN A 24 -4.20 -5.76 12.19
C ASN A 24 -4.79 -4.70 11.28
N HIS A 25 -4.11 -4.43 10.19
CA HIS A 25 -4.52 -3.43 9.21
C HIS A 25 -5.08 -4.05 7.93
N ARG A 26 -5.23 -5.38 7.89
CA ARG A 26 -5.85 -6.09 6.76
C ARG A 26 -7.30 -5.67 6.61
N LYS A 27 -7.73 -5.55 5.37
CA LYS A 27 -9.11 -5.27 5.01
C LYS A 27 -9.57 -6.40 4.10
N LEU A 28 -10.16 -7.38 4.74
CA LEU A 28 -10.52 -8.66 4.15
C LEU A 28 -11.96 -9.00 4.53
N LEU A 29 -12.78 -9.28 3.53
CA LEU A 29 -14.10 -9.86 3.70
C LEU A 29 -14.17 -11.11 2.83
N VAL A 30 -14.54 -12.23 3.42
CA VAL A 30 -14.78 -13.50 2.71
C VAL A 30 -16.21 -13.91 2.95
N ILE A 31 -16.92 -14.29 1.88
CA ILE A 31 -18.30 -14.74 1.91
C ILE A 31 -18.35 -16.19 1.41
N ASP A 32 -18.83 -17.10 2.29
CA ASP A 32 -19.06 -18.51 2.01
C ASP A 32 -17.85 -19.24 1.37
N GLU A 33 -16.61 -18.75 1.65
CA GLU A 33 -15.36 -19.26 1.07
C GLU A 33 -15.34 -19.23 -0.47
N ARG A 34 -16.21 -18.45 -1.08
CA ARG A 34 -16.40 -18.35 -2.54
C ARG A 34 -16.08 -16.99 -3.09
N GLU A 35 -16.32 -15.95 -2.31
CA GLU A 35 -16.07 -14.57 -2.70
C GLU A 35 -15.13 -13.89 -1.69
N LEU A 36 -14.13 -13.23 -2.22
CA LEU A 36 -13.14 -12.46 -1.49
C LEU A 36 -13.24 -10.99 -1.90
N PHE A 37 -13.27 -10.10 -0.91
CA PHE A 37 -13.10 -8.67 -1.10
C PHE A 37 -11.85 -8.20 -0.35
N LEU A 38 -10.96 -7.51 -1.04
CA LEU A 38 -9.66 -7.10 -0.52
C LEU A 38 -9.26 -5.73 -1.07
N GLY A 39 -8.60 -4.90 -0.25
CA GLY A 39 -8.09 -3.60 -0.69
C GLY A 39 -7.90 -2.61 0.44
N GLY A 40 -8.11 -1.31 0.14
CA GLY A 40 -7.91 -0.22 1.09
C GLY A 40 -9.14 0.12 1.94
N PHE A 41 -10.35 -0.31 1.57
CA PHE A 41 -11.59 0.11 2.23
C PHE A 41 -11.68 -0.35 3.68
N ASN A 42 -11.97 0.60 4.55
CA ASN A 42 -12.46 0.32 5.90
C ASN A 42 -14.00 0.34 5.91
N ILE A 43 -14.61 -0.41 6.82
CA ILE A 43 -16.05 -0.29 7.13
C ILE A 43 -16.23 0.98 7.96
N ARG A 44 -16.31 2.12 7.29
CA ARG A 44 -16.48 3.44 7.88
C ARG A 44 -17.45 4.28 7.06
N LEU A 45 -18.09 5.23 7.71
CA LEU A 45 -19.05 6.14 7.08
C LEU A 45 -18.43 6.89 5.89
N GLU A 46 -17.19 7.38 6.04
CA GLU A 46 -16.48 8.13 5.00
C GLU A 46 -16.16 7.33 3.72
N ASN A 47 -16.37 6.03 3.73
CA ASN A 47 -16.26 5.19 2.54
C ASN A 47 -17.61 4.93 1.86
N SER A 48 -18.71 5.30 2.53
CA SER A 48 -20.08 5.04 2.03
C SER A 48 -20.50 6.07 0.99
N ILE A 49 -20.90 5.58 -0.19
CA ILE A 49 -21.49 6.45 -1.23
C ILE A 49 -22.84 7.02 -0.79
N GLY A 50 -23.64 6.25 -0.05
CA GLY A 50 -24.95 6.66 0.41
C GLY A 50 -24.92 7.77 1.47
N LEU A 51 -23.83 7.87 2.27
CA LEU A 51 -23.71 8.85 3.34
C LEU A 51 -22.81 10.04 2.97
N TYR A 52 -21.77 9.81 2.19
CA TYR A 52 -20.80 10.83 1.81
C TYR A 52 -20.83 11.19 0.33
N GLY A 53 -21.62 10.48 -0.49
CA GLY A 53 -21.74 10.74 -1.92
C GLY A 53 -20.38 10.80 -2.60
N GLU A 54 -20.18 11.83 -3.42
CA GLU A 54 -18.92 12.05 -4.13
C GLU A 54 -17.77 12.54 -3.21
N GLY A 55 -18.05 12.95 -1.97
CA GLY A 55 -17.05 13.32 -0.97
C GLY A 55 -16.40 12.12 -0.27
N ARG A 56 -16.85 10.88 -0.53
CA ARG A 56 -16.28 9.67 0.06
C ARG A 56 -14.78 9.53 -0.28
N LYS A 57 -14.03 8.79 0.53
CA LYS A 57 -12.62 8.53 0.25
C LYS A 57 -12.45 7.89 -1.14
N ARG A 58 -11.40 8.32 -1.85
CA ARG A 58 -10.94 7.66 -3.07
C ARG A 58 -10.09 6.45 -2.68
N ASP A 59 -10.63 5.27 -2.86
CA ASP A 59 -9.97 4.02 -2.48
C ASP A 59 -10.18 2.95 -3.55
N THR A 60 -9.44 1.83 -3.46
CA THR A 60 -9.53 0.70 -4.38
C THR A 60 -9.75 -0.59 -3.60
N HIS A 61 -10.68 -1.40 -4.09
CA HIS A 61 -10.99 -2.72 -3.58
C HIS A 61 -11.22 -3.65 -4.77
N VAL A 62 -10.85 -4.91 -4.63
CA VAL A 62 -11.06 -5.94 -5.65
C VAL A 62 -11.98 -7.01 -5.10
N SER A 63 -12.83 -7.55 -5.96
CA SER A 63 -13.64 -8.73 -5.71
C SER A 63 -13.09 -9.89 -6.54
N ILE A 64 -12.93 -11.04 -5.92
CA ILE A 64 -12.38 -12.24 -6.55
C ILE A 64 -13.24 -13.43 -6.13
N SER A 65 -13.65 -14.23 -7.09
CA SER A 65 -14.39 -15.47 -6.85
C SER A 65 -13.48 -16.68 -7.09
N GLY A 66 -13.75 -17.79 -6.38
CA GLY A 66 -13.05 -19.06 -6.58
C GLY A 66 -12.02 -19.39 -5.48
N ASP A 67 -11.01 -20.17 -5.83
CA ASP A 67 -10.09 -20.81 -4.89
C ASP A 67 -9.31 -19.85 -4.00
N LEU A 68 -9.04 -18.66 -4.51
CA LEU A 68 -8.37 -17.64 -3.71
C LEU A 68 -9.22 -17.17 -2.53
N ALA A 69 -10.55 -17.25 -2.62
CA ALA A 69 -11.44 -16.94 -1.50
C ALA A 69 -11.33 -17.98 -0.37
N ARG A 70 -11.15 -19.27 -0.70
CA ARG A 70 -10.85 -20.31 0.30
C ARG A 70 -9.50 -20.08 0.98
N HIS A 71 -8.49 -19.70 0.20
CA HIS A 71 -7.17 -19.32 0.71
C HIS A 71 -7.26 -18.14 1.70
N ALA A 72 -8.04 -17.13 1.35
CA ALA A 72 -8.27 -15.97 2.20
C ALA A 72 -8.99 -16.33 3.50
N ALA A 73 -9.97 -17.25 3.44
CA ALA A 73 -10.66 -17.79 4.63
C ALA A 73 -9.68 -18.52 5.55
N ALA A 74 -8.83 -19.38 5.00
CA ALA A 74 -7.79 -20.07 5.77
C ALA A 74 -6.80 -19.10 6.44
N LEU A 75 -6.38 -18.04 5.74
CA LEU A 75 -5.54 -16.97 6.30
C LEU A 75 -6.24 -16.22 7.44
N PHE A 76 -7.55 -16.01 7.34
CA PHE A 76 -8.35 -15.40 8.38
C PHE A 76 -8.45 -16.31 9.61
N ASP A 77 -8.80 -17.59 9.41
CA ASP A 77 -8.96 -18.56 10.49
C ASP A 77 -7.64 -18.80 11.23
N GLN A 78 -6.54 -18.92 10.52
CA GLN A 78 -5.22 -19.05 11.10
C GLN A 78 -4.88 -17.86 12.00
N MET A 79 -5.13 -16.63 11.54
CA MET A 79 -4.94 -15.45 12.35
C MET A 79 -5.88 -15.39 13.56
N TRP A 80 -7.10 -15.91 13.42
CA TRP A 80 -8.09 -15.90 14.48
C TRP A 80 -7.75 -16.90 15.60
N GLN A 81 -7.21 -18.07 15.22
CA GLN A 81 -6.89 -19.16 16.14
C GLN A 81 -5.56 -18.96 16.86
N ASP A 82 -4.61 -18.30 16.20
CA ASP A 82 -3.24 -18.24 16.70
C ASP A 82 -2.56 -16.89 16.39
N ALA A 83 -2.84 -15.92 17.25
CA ALA A 83 -2.16 -14.63 17.17
C ALA A 83 -0.66 -14.70 17.53
N GLU A 84 -0.14 -15.83 18.03
CA GLU A 84 1.21 -15.99 18.56
C GLU A 84 2.17 -16.78 17.65
N HIS A 85 1.66 -17.64 16.78
CA HIS A 85 2.54 -18.48 15.94
C HIS A 85 2.71 -17.92 14.52
N PRO A 86 3.95 -18.00 13.98
CA PRO A 86 4.18 -17.66 12.59
C PRO A 86 3.43 -18.64 11.71
N TYR A 87 2.72 -18.13 10.72
CA TYR A 87 2.06 -18.94 9.71
C TYR A 87 3.05 -19.92 9.08
N ALA A 88 2.63 -21.17 8.97
CA ALA A 88 3.30 -22.11 8.09
C ALA A 88 3.41 -21.44 6.71
N ASP A 89 4.56 -21.50 6.10
CA ASP A 89 4.72 -21.06 4.73
C ASP A 89 3.67 -21.79 3.89
N PHE A 90 2.66 -21.05 3.43
CA PHE A 90 1.91 -21.51 2.29
C PHE A 90 2.88 -21.37 1.10
N ALA A 91 3.78 -22.33 0.98
CA ALA A 91 4.41 -22.59 -0.28
C ALA A 91 3.24 -22.83 -1.25
N THR A 92 3.02 -21.90 -2.15
CA THR A 92 2.25 -22.19 -3.36
C THR A 92 2.87 -23.47 -3.93
N GLU A 93 2.08 -24.53 -4.06
CA GLU A 93 2.53 -25.74 -4.72
C GLU A 93 3.30 -25.32 -6.00
N GLU A 94 4.50 -25.82 -6.14
CA GLU A 94 5.34 -25.56 -7.31
C GLU A 94 4.51 -25.85 -8.57
N GLY A 95 4.12 -24.80 -9.31
CA GLY A 95 3.48 -25.07 -10.60
C GLY A 95 2.84 -23.92 -11.33
N THR A 96 2.36 -22.85 -10.69
CA THR A 96 1.66 -21.81 -11.44
C THR A 96 2.15 -20.41 -11.08
N VAL A 97 3.16 -19.97 -11.80
CA VAL A 97 3.86 -18.69 -11.61
C VAL A 97 2.99 -17.46 -11.93
N PHE A 98 1.74 -17.63 -12.35
CA PHE A 98 0.93 -16.53 -12.91
C PHE A 98 -0.47 -16.37 -12.33
N ASP A 99 -0.92 -17.25 -11.46
CA ASP A 99 -2.21 -17.09 -10.79
C ASP A 99 -2.15 -16.00 -9.72
N PRO A 100 -3.26 -15.26 -9.50
CA PRO A 100 -3.31 -14.26 -8.45
C PRO A 100 -3.04 -14.91 -7.09
N PHE A 101 -2.19 -14.29 -6.27
CA PHE A 101 -1.85 -14.83 -4.95
C PHE A 101 -1.89 -13.77 -3.86
N LEU A 102 -2.19 -14.24 -2.66
CA LEU A 102 -2.25 -13.39 -1.47
C LEU A 102 -0.92 -13.42 -0.73
N VAL A 103 -0.43 -12.25 -0.37
CA VAL A 103 0.80 -12.11 0.41
C VAL A 103 0.48 -11.43 1.73
N PRO A 104 0.41 -12.20 2.80
CA PRO A 104 0.32 -11.63 4.13
C PRO A 104 1.71 -11.17 4.63
N SER A 105 1.75 -10.08 5.41
CA SER A 105 2.92 -9.73 6.22
C SER A 105 2.75 -10.24 7.64
N PHE A 106 3.82 -10.72 8.23
CA PHE A 106 3.89 -11.17 9.62
C PHE A 106 5.09 -10.57 10.32
N SER A 107 4.91 -10.32 11.60
CA SER A 107 5.77 -9.49 12.41
C SER A 107 7.16 -10.02 12.73
N CYS A 108 7.52 -11.29 12.52
CA CYS A 108 8.81 -11.79 12.99
C CYS A 108 9.74 -12.34 11.90
N LEU A 109 9.22 -12.96 10.86
CA LEU A 109 10.01 -13.57 9.78
C LEU A 109 9.70 -12.99 8.39
N GLY A 110 8.57 -12.29 8.24
CA GLY A 110 8.11 -11.71 6.98
C GLY A 110 8.26 -10.20 6.85
N TRP A 111 8.98 -9.52 7.74
CA TRP A 111 9.06 -8.06 7.85
C TRP A 111 9.37 -7.31 6.56
N LYS A 112 9.99 -7.98 5.61
CA LYS A 112 10.36 -7.36 4.33
C LYS A 112 9.65 -8.00 3.14
N ARG A 113 8.80 -9.00 3.36
CA ARG A 113 8.20 -9.78 2.26
C ARG A 113 7.48 -8.89 1.25
N ILE A 114 6.55 -8.07 1.73
CA ILE A 114 5.81 -7.14 0.86
C ILE A 114 6.76 -6.13 0.22
N ALA A 115 7.69 -5.55 0.99
CA ALA A 115 8.68 -4.61 0.45
C ALA A 115 9.58 -5.24 -0.61
N CYS A 116 10.04 -6.48 -0.39
CA CYS A 116 10.86 -7.22 -1.36
C CYS A 116 10.07 -7.56 -2.63
N LEU A 117 8.78 -7.92 -2.50
CA LEU A 117 7.93 -8.18 -3.66
C LEU A 117 7.69 -6.92 -4.48
N TYR A 118 7.36 -5.79 -3.84
CA TYR A 118 7.28 -4.51 -4.55
C TYR A 118 8.58 -4.19 -5.27
N ALA A 119 9.72 -4.29 -4.58
CA ALA A 119 11.01 -4.02 -5.18
C ALA A 119 11.31 -4.96 -6.36
N GLY A 120 11.08 -6.25 -6.20
CA GLY A 120 11.31 -7.24 -7.24
C GLY A 120 10.47 -7.03 -8.51
N LEU A 121 9.21 -6.60 -8.37
CA LEU A 121 8.36 -6.22 -9.51
C LEU A 121 8.88 -4.93 -10.18
N ILE A 122 9.21 -3.91 -9.38
CA ILE A 122 9.73 -2.63 -9.88
C ILE A 122 11.10 -2.80 -10.56
N GLU A 123 11.99 -3.62 -10.02
CA GLU A 123 13.30 -3.89 -10.60
C GLU A 123 13.21 -4.57 -11.97
N ARG A 124 12.18 -5.38 -12.20
CA ARG A 124 11.93 -6.06 -13.47
C ARG A 124 11.12 -5.24 -14.47
N SER A 125 10.62 -4.06 -14.08
CA SER A 125 9.84 -3.21 -14.97
C SER A 125 10.65 -2.74 -16.19
N ALA A 126 10.00 -2.75 -17.35
CA ALA A 126 10.58 -2.36 -18.62
C ALA A 126 10.06 -1.00 -19.13
N HIS A 127 8.80 -0.68 -18.85
CA HIS A 127 8.12 0.45 -19.47
C HIS A 127 7.58 1.45 -18.45
N ARG A 128 6.81 0.99 -17.44
CA ARG A 128 6.12 1.88 -16.51
C ARG A 128 5.90 1.29 -15.14
N VAL A 129 5.89 2.15 -14.13
CA VAL A 129 5.53 1.84 -12.75
C VAL A 129 4.64 2.96 -12.23
N TYR A 130 3.37 2.67 -11.99
CA TYR A 130 2.41 3.62 -11.45
C TYR A 130 1.99 3.20 -10.05
N ILE A 131 2.24 4.03 -9.07
CA ILE A 131 1.99 3.76 -7.66
C ILE A 131 1.00 4.78 -7.11
N THR A 132 -0.06 4.32 -6.49
CA THR A 132 -1.00 5.14 -5.72
C THR A 132 -0.94 4.71 -4.26
N THR A 133 -0.65 5.64 -3.35
CA THR A 133 -0.58 5.36 -1.92
C THR A 133 -0.85 6.61 -1.10
N PRO A 134 -1.59 6.52 0.03
CA PRO A 134 -1.80 7.68 0.90
C PRO A 134 -0.52 8.14 1.59
N TYR A 135 0.42 7.23 1.85
CA TYR A 135 1.70 7.51 2.52
C TYR A 135 2.84 6.88 1.73
N PHE A 136 3.86 7.68 1.44
CA PHE A 136 5.05 7.21 0.74
C PHE A 136 6.31 7.59 1.50
N CYS A 137 6.70 6.73 2.40
CA CYS A 137 7.98 6.78 3.11
C CYS A 137 8.53 5.34 3.22
N PRO A 138 8.72 4.67 2.07
CA PRO A 138 9.18 3.29 2.07
C PRO A 138 10.62 3.23 2.59
N GLY A 139 10.95 2.14 3.26
CA GLY A 139 12.34 1.86 3.62
C GLY A 139 13.23 1.79 2.37
N SER A 140 14.53 1.65 2.58
CA SER A 140 15.55 1.69 1.52
C SER A 140 15.29 0.73 0.34
N ILE A 141 14.62 -0.39 0.57
CA ILE A 141 14.38 -1.44 -0.44
C ILE A 141 13.52 -0.87 -1.58
N VAL A 142 12.30 -0.43 -1.29
CA VAL A 142 11.36 0.08 -2.30
C VAL A 142 11.81 1.44 -2.84
N ASP A 143 12.32 2.33 -1.99
CA ASP A 143 12.85 3.64 -2.42
C ASP A 143 13.98 3.47 -3.46
N THR A 144 14.88 2.51 -3.24
CA THR A 144 15.97 2.24 -4.18
C THR A 144 15.45 1.66 -5.49
N ALA A 145 14.53 0.69 -5.44
CA ALA A 145 13.95 0.09 -6.63
C ALA A 145 13.21 1.13 -7.51
N VAL A 146 12.40 2.01 -6.90
CA VAL A 146 11.68 3.09 -7.57
C VAL A 146 12.64 4.04 -8.31
N ARG A 147 13.69 4.52 -7.61
CA ARG A 147 14.68 5.42 -8.21
C ARG A 147 15.51 4.76 -9.30
N GLN A 148 15.91 3.50 -9.09
CA GLN A 148 16.67 2.76 -10.10
C GLN A 148 15.84 2.48 -11.36
N ALA A 149 14.53 2.20 -11.23
CA ALA A 149 13.63 2.06 -12.36
C ALA A 149 13.57 3.37 -13.18
N ALA A 150 13.39 4.51 -12.52
CA ALA A 150 13.40 5.82 -13.19
C ALA A 150 14.74 6.11 -13.88
N ARG A 151 15.89 5.81 -13.25
CA ARG A 151 17.22 5.92 -13.88
C ARG A 151 17.38 5.04 -15.13
N ARG A 152 16.71 3.87 -15.19
CA ARG A 152 16.70 3.03 -16.38
C ARG A 152 15.82 3.57 -17.51
N GLY A 153 15.09 4.66 -17.28
CA GLY A 153 14.19 5.26 -18.26
C GLY A 153 12.76 4.73 -18.18
N VAL A 154 12.41 3.97 -17.15
CA VAL A 154 11.03 3.54 -16.89
C VAL A 154 10.19 4.75 -16.51
N ASP A 155 8.96 4.90 -17.04
CA ASP A 155 8.00 5.93 -16.64
C ASP A 155 7.47 5.62 -15.23
N VAL A 156 8.11 6.21 -14.22
CA VAL A 156 7.74 6.00 -12.82
C VAL A 156 6.91 7.18 -12.33
N ARG A 157 5.65 6.90 -11.97
CA ARG A 157 4.71 7.91 -11.45
C ARG A 157 4.20 7.53 -10.07
N LEU A 158 4.25 8.48 -9.17
CA LEU A 158 3.78 8.36 -7.80
C LEU A 158 2.60 9.31 -7.58
N LEU A 159 1.44 8.79 -7.20
CA LEU A 159 0.26 9.55 -6.82
C LEU A 159 0.05 9.45 -5.30
N VAL A 160 0.09 10.59 -4.63
CA VAL A 160 -0.08 10.73 -3.16
C VAL A 160 -1.05 11.86 -2.85
N PRO A 161 -1.68 11.91 -1.68
CA PRO A 161 -2.50 13.07 -1.31
C PRO A 161 -1.64 14.31 -1.11
N ARG A 162 -2.16 15.48 -1.51
CA ARG A 162 -1.53 16.76 -1.18
C ARG A 162 -1.56 17.01 0.33
N ASP A 163 -2.71 16.76 0.93
CA ASP A 163 -2.96 16.97 2.35
C ASP A 163 -3.12 15.61 3.04
N SER A 164 -2.12 15.24 3.82
CA SER A 164 -2.10 13.98 4.59
C SER A 164 -2.74 14.15 5.95
N ASP A 165 -3.38 13.10 6.43
CA ASP A 165 -3.94 13.01 7.75
C ASP A 165 -3.36 11.76 8.45
N PRO A 166 -2.52 11.92 9.48
CA PRO A 166 -2.08 13.19 10.09
C PRO A 166 -1.03 13.97 9.26
N SER A 167 -0.98 15.28 9.46
CA SER A 167 -0.17 16.20 8.62
C SER A 167 1.33 15.89 8.63
N PHE A 168 1.89 15.36 9.72
CA PHE A 168 3.31 15.02 9.83
C PHE A 168 3.72 13.91 8.85
N VAL A 169 2.82 13.01 8.47
CA VAL A 169 3.07 11.98 7.45
C VAL A 169 3.28 12.63 6.07
N GLY A 170 2.58 13.74 5.81
CA GLY A 170 2.83 14.55 4.61
C GLY A 170 4.25 15.12 4.57
N TRP A 171 4.79 15.57 5.70
CA TRP A 171 6.18 16.06 5.77
C TRP A 171 7.19 14.93 5.52
N LEU A 172 6.93 13.74 6.07
CA LEU A 172 7.73 12.54 5.82
C LEU A 172 7.76 12.18 4.33
N THR A 173 6.59 12.10 3.70
CA THR A 173 6.46 11.81 2.26
C THR A 173 7.21 12.85 1.42
N ARG A 174 7.00 14.14 1.70
CA ARG A 174 7.63 15.25 0.96
C ARG A 174 9.15 15.29 1.12
N SER A 175 9.69 14.81 2.23
CA SER A 175 11.14 14.80 2.49
C SER A 175 11.94 14.00 1.46
N GLY A 176 11.30 13.04 0.78
CA GLY A 176 11.90 12.23 -0.29
C GLY A 176 11.80 12.82 -1.70
N TYR A 177 10.93 13.80 -1.92
CA TYR A 177 10.57 14.27 -3.27
C TYR A 177 11.76 14.77 -4.10
N SER A 178 12.60 15.63 -3.51
CA SER A 178 13.76 16.20 -4.22
C SER A 178 14.67 15.11 -4.78
N ARG A 179 14.90 14.06 -3.99
CA ARG A 179 15.75 12.92 -4.39
C ARG A 179 15.09 12.08 -5.47
N MET A 180 13.79 11.80 -5.35
CA MET A 180 13.05 11.01 -6.34
C MET A 180 12.94 11.75 -7.68
N MET A 181 12.59 13.04 -7.66
CA MET A 181 12.51 13.84 -8.89
C MET A 181 13.86 14.01 -9.59
N ALA A 182 14.96 14.09 -8.82
CA ALA A 182 16.32 14.15 -9.40
C ALA A 182 16.69 12.87 -10.17
N GLU A 183 16.02 11.76 -9.87
CA GLU A 183 16.22 10.48 -10.55
C GLU A 183 15.19 10.23 -11.67
N GLY A 184 14.28 11.17 -11.91
CA GLY A 184 13.28 11.07 -12.99
C GLY A 184 11.92 10.55 -12.55
N VAL A 185 11.64 10.39 -11.25
CA VAL A 185 10.31 10.01 -10.76
C VAL A 185 9.36 11.20 -10.88
N HIS A 186 8.21 10.99 -11.51
CA HIS A 186 7.12 11.96 -11.58
C HIS A 186 6.21 11.83 -10.35
N ILE A 187 6.02 12.94 -9.64
CA ILE A 187 5.22 12.96 -8.41
C ILE A 187 3.97 13.81 -8.64
N TYR A 188 2.81 13.24 -8.30
CA TYR A 188 1.51 13.88 -8.43
C TYR A 188 0.85 13.96 -7.06
N GLN A 189 0.28 15.12 -6.75
CA GLN A 189 -0.47 15.37 -5.52
C GLN A 189 -1.96 15.45 -5.83
N TYR A 190 -2.72 14.48 -5.32
CA TYR A 190 -4.17 14.44 -5.43
C TYR A 190 -4.80 15.57 -4.63
N VAL A 191 -5.60 16.41 -5.26
CA VAL A 191 -6.13 17.66 -4.70
C VAL A 191 -7.67 17.74 -4.68
N ALA A 192 -8.36 16.77 -5.21
CA ALA A 192 -9.83 16.75 -5.27
C ALA A 192 -10.45 16.78 -3.86
N PRO A 193 -11.75 17.04 -3.73
CA PRO A 193 -12.43 17.09 -2.43
C PRO A 193 -12.36 15.74 -1.69
N ARG A 194 -12.09 14.66 -2.40
CA ARG A 194 -11.94 13.31 -1.84
C ARG A 194 -10.55 13.12 -1.25
N LYS A 195 -10.48 12.47 -0.09
CA LYS A 195 -9.19 12.04 0.47
C LYS A 195 -8.72 10.78 -0.24
N LEU A 196 -7.52 10.80 -0.82
CA LEU A 196 -6.91 9.62 -1.43
C LEU A 196 -6.51 8.61 -0.37
N HIS A 197 -6.98 7.36 -0.51
CA HIS A 197 -6.67 6.26 0.42
C HIS A 197 -6.35 4.95 -0.29
N ALA A 198 -6.36 4.90 -1.62
CA ALA A 198 -6.01 3.73 -2.42
C ALA A 198 -4.54 3.30 -2.22
N LYS A 199 -4.30 2.00 -2.23
CA LYS A 199 -2.98 1.38 -2.16
C LYS A 199 -2.85 0.39 -3.29
N THR A 200 -2.36 0.88 -4.42
CA THR A 200 -2.22 0.10 -5.64
C THR A 200 -0.89 0.37 -6.31
N ALA A 201 -0.38 -0.62 -6.99
CA ALA A 201 0.68 -0.43 -7.98
C ALA A 201 0.34 -1.24 -9.24
N VAL A 202 0.65 -0.67 -10.39
CA VAL A 202 0.60 -1.35 -11.67
C VAL A 202 1.95 -1.22 -12.36
N ILE A 203 2.48 -2.33 -12.83
CA ILE A 203 3.79 -2.43 -13.47
C ILE A 203 3.60 -3.02 -14.86
N ASP A 204 4.03 -2.28 -15.87
CA ASP A 204 3.99 -2.65 -17.29
C ASP A 204 2.59 -3.07 -17.79
N ASP A 205 1.52 -2.56 -17.15
CA ASP A 205 0.11 -2.88 -17.41
C ASP A 205 -0.26 -4.36 -17.24
N GLU A 206 0.63 -5.15 -16.68
CA GLU A 206 0.44 -6.59 -16.47
C GLU A 206 0.41 -6.97 -14.99
N TRP A 207 1.34 -6.46 -14.21
CA TRP A 207 1.47 -6.79 -12.80
C TRP A 207 0.70 -5.80 -11.94
N CYS A 208 -0.21 -6.33 -11.14
CA CYS A 208 -1.09 -5.58 -10.26
C CYS A 208 -0.79 -5.89 -8.81
N VAL A 209 -0.70 -4.86 -8.00
CA VAL A 209 -0.61 -4.97 -6.55
C VAL A 209 -1.75 -4.16 -5.95
N ILE A 210 -2.62 -4.81 -5.19
CA ILE A 210 -3.77 -4.18 -4.51
C ILE A 210 -3.79 -4.68 -3.08
N GLY A 211 -3.92 -3.79 -2.09
CA GLY A 211 -3.97 -4.29 -0.72
C GLY A 211 -4.20 -3.24 0.34
N SER A 212 -3.87 -3.66 1.55
CA SER A 212 -4.05 -2.82 2.74
C SER A 212 -2.83 -1.96 3.09
N PRO A 213 -1.55 -2.32 2.75
CA PRO A 213 -0.39 -1.59 3.23
C PRO A 213 -0.21 -0.26 2.51
N ASN A 214 0.07 0.77 3.28
CA ASN A 214 0.73 1.95 2.74
C ASN A 214 2.20 1.62 2.42
N LEU A 215 2.85 2.45 1.62
CA LEU A 215 4.28 2.35 1.41
C LEU A 215 5.02 3.19 2.46
N ASP A 216 4.89 2.78 3.73
CA ASP A 216 5.57 3.34 4.89
C ASP A 216 6.17 2.24 5.77
N HIS A 217 7.01 2.63 6.72
CA HIS A 217 7.71 1.68 7.59
C HIS A 217 6.75 0.88 8.48
N LEU A 218 5.68 1.50 9.00
CA LEU A 218 4.72 0.82 9.86
C LEU A 218 3.96 -0.28 9.10
N SER A 219 3.49 0.04 7.89
CA SER A 219 2.76 -0.92 7.07
C SER A 219 3.66 -2.03 6.53
N LEU A 220 4.89 -1.69 6.12
CA LEU A 220 5.78 -2.67 5.50
C LEU A 220 6.53 -3.56 6.49
N LEU A 221 6.71 -3.13 7.75
CA LEU A 221 7.57 -3.81 8.72
C LEU A 221 6.91 -4.13 10.06
N VAL A 222 5.79 -3.50 10.43
CA VAL A 222 5.21 -3.62 11.78
C VAL A 222 3.81 -4.20 11.76
N ASN A 223 2.93 -3.67 10.92
CA ASN A 223 1.54 -4.06 10.88
C ASN A 223 1.32 -5.42 10.21
N HIS A 224 0.20 -6.05 10.55
CA HIS A 224 -0.32 -7.16 9.77
C HIS A 224 -1.07 -6.62 8.57
N GLU A 225 -0.53 -6.85 7.40
CA GLU A 225 -1.06 -6.38 6.12
C GLU A 225 -1.35 -7.57 5.19
N LEU A 226 -2.10 -7.31 4.14
CA LEU A 226 -2.41 -8.29 3.11
C LEU A 226 -2.44 -7.61 1.75
N VAL A 227 -1.75 -8.17 0.78
CA VAL A 227 -1.78 -7.73 -0.61
C VAL A 227 -2.18 -8.87 -1.54
N LEU A 228 -2.90 -8.53 -2.58
CA LEU A 228 -3.06 -9.32 -3.78
C LEU A 228 -1.95 -8.93 -4.76
N ILE A 229 -1.29 -9.93 -5.32
CA ILE A 229 -0.43 -9.77 -6.50
C ILE A 229 -1.02 -10.63 -7.61
N ALA A 230 -1.23 -10.02 -8.76
CA ALA A 230 -1.76 -10.70 -9.93
C ALA A 230 -0.99 -10.28 -11.19
N ARG A 231 -0.77 -11.20 -12.09
CA ARG A 231 -0.38 -10.90 -13.46
C ARG A 231 -1.60 -11.03 -14.36
N ASP A 232 -2.31 -9.92 -14.53
CA ASP A 232 -3.55 -9.86 -15.29
C ASP A 232 -3.59 -8.57 -16.11
N PRO A 233 -3.42 -8.64 -17.46
CA PRO A 233 -3.46 -7.45 -18.30
C PRO A 233 -4.79 -6.72 -18.28
N GLY A 234 -5.91 -7.40 -18.04
CA GLY A 234 -7.24 -6.77 -17.94
C GLY A 234 -7.34 -5.93 -16.68
N LEU A 235 -6.94 -6.47 -15.53
CA LEU A 235 -6.86 -5.74 -14.27
C LEU A 235 -5.81 -4.63 -14.35
N GLY A 236 -4.65 -4.89 -14.97
CA GLY A 236 -3.60 -3.90 -15.20
C GLY A 236 -4.08 -2.70 -15.98
N SER A 237 -4.79 -2.94 -17.09
CA SER A 237 -5.40 -1.89 -17.90
C SER A 237 -6.43 -1.08 -17.11
N ALA A 238 -7.30 -1.75 -16.34
CA ALA A 238 -8.30 -1.09 -15.50
C ALA A 238 -7.69 -0.21 -14.40
N LEU A 239 -6.61 -0.67 -13.76
CA LEU A 239 -5.88 0.11 -12.75
C LEU A 239 -5.13 1.28 -13.39
N THR A 240 -4.54 1.09 -14.55
CA THR A 240 -3.87 2.16 -15.32
C THR A 240 -4.87 3.24 -15.73
N GLU A 241 -6.02 2.85 -16.26
CA GLU A 241 -7.10 3.79 -16.59
C GLU A 241 -7.59 4.55 -15.35
N GLN A 242 -7.74 3.84 -14.22
CA GLN A 242 -8.12 4.48 -12.96
C GLN A 242 -7.04 5.45 -12.47
N PHE A 243 -5.76 5.10 -12.62
CA PHE A 243 -4.65 5.99 -12.29
C PHE A 243 -4.71 7.30 -13.10
N TYR A 244 -4.95 7.21 -14.41
CA TYR A 244 -5.11 8.40 -15.25
C TYR A 244 -6.35 9.23 -14.90
N ARG A 245 -7.46 8.60 -14.52
CA ARG A 245 -8.62 9.32 -13.99
C ARG A 245 -8.28 10.08 -12.72
N ASP A 246 -7.53 9.46 -11.82
CA ASP A 246 -7.09 10.11 -10.58
C ASP A 246 -6.07 11.23 -10.84
N LEU A 247 -5.27 11.15 -11.90
CA LEU A 247 -4.36 12.23 -12.30
C LEU A 247 -5.09 13.49 -12.78
N ALA A 248 -6.32 13.37 -13.31
CA ALA A 248 -7.13 14.52 -13.69
C ALA A 248 -7.47 15.41 -12.48
N ASP A 249 -7.54 14.81 -11.30
CA ASP A 249 -7.77 15.47 -10.00
C ASP A 249 -6.46 15.74 -9.23
N ALA A 250 -5.31 15.69 -9.89
CA ALA A 250 -4.02 15.84 -9.25
C ALA A 250 -3.18 16.95 -9.89
N SER A 251 -2.22 17.45 -9.13
CA SER A 251 -1.22 18.42 -9.61
C SER A 251 0.16 17.79 -9.59
N GLU A 252 0.89 17.89 -10.70
CA GLU A 252 2.28 17.45 -10.74
C GLU A 252 3.20 18.37 -9.94
N VAL A 253 4.06 17.80 -9.14
CA VAL A 253 5.11 18.50 -8.41
C VAL A 253 6.25 18.80 -9.36
N LYS A 254 6.31 20.01 -9.86
CA LYS A 254 7.37 20.44 -10.79
C LYS A 254 8.67 20.75 -10.04
N PRO A 255 9.84 20.19 -10.45
CA PRO A 255 11.12 20.39 -9.77
C PRO A 255 11.47 21.86 -9.54
N ASN A 256 11.25 22.72 -10.54
CA ASN A 256 11.54 24.16 -10.46
C ASN A 256 10.66 24.91 -9.45
N ALA A 257 9.39 24.56 -9.35
CA ALA A 257 8.48 25.11 -8.35
C ALA A 257 8.82 24.58 -6.95
N TRP A 258 9.13 23.29 -6.86
CA TRP A 258 9.55 22.63 -5.63
C TRP A 258 10.83 23.23 -5.04
N ALA A 259 11.79 23.58 -5.87
CA ALA A 259 13.04 24.22 -5.44
C ALA A 259 12.82 25.61 -4.81
N LYS A 260 11.73 26.31 -5.15
CA LYS A 260 11.38 27.65 -4.65
C LYS A 260 10.52 27.64 -3.38
N ARG A 261 10.19 26.47 -2.82
CA ARG A 261 9.35 26.37 -1.59
C ARG A 261 9.98 27.06 -0.40
N GLY A 262 9.13 27.54 0.53
CA GLY A 262 9.52 28.32 1.68
C GLY A 262 10.42 27.58 2.69
N TRP A 263 11.13 28.35 3.52
CA TRP A 263 12.03 27.81 4.55
C TRP A 263 11.28 26.98 5.62
N THR A 264 10.06 27.37 5.93
CA THR A 264 9.20 26.63 6.89
C THR A 264 8.89 25.23 6.39
N GLU A 265 8.54 25.08 5.12
CA GLU A 265 8.28 23.76 4.48
C GLU A 265 9.55 22.90 4.48
N ARG A 266 10.70 23.49 4.13
CA ARG A 266 12.00 22.78 4.18
C ARG A 266 12.36 22.34 5.61
N GLY A 267 12.07 23.16 6.62
CA GLY A 267 12.28 22.83 8.02
C GLY A 267 11.42 21.65 8.46
N LEU A 268 10.14 21.65 8.12
CA LEU A 268 9.21 20.54 8.42
C LEU A 268 9.63 19.24 7.73
N GLU A 269 10.08 19.32 6.49
CA GLU A 269 10.60 18.15 5.75
C GLU A 269 11.90 17.61 6.36
N ALA A 270 12.79 18.47 6.86
CA ALA A 270 13.99 18.05 7.57
C ALA A 270 13.65 17.29 8.86
N VAL A 271 12.65 17.77 9.62
CA VAL A 271 12.10 17.04 10.77
C VAL A 271 11.50 15.71 10.32
N GLY A 272 10.71 15.71 9.25
CA GLY A 272 10.17 14.48 8.65
C GLY A 272 11.29 13.49 8.29
N TRP A 273 12.36 13.96 7.65
CA TRP A 273 13.49 13.11 7.27
C TRP A 273 14.16 12.41 8.46
N THR A 274 14.31 13.08 9.60
CA THR A 274 14.87 12.49 10.82
C THR A 274 13.92 11.45 11.44
N ALA A 275 12.60 11.69 11.37
CA ALA A 275 11.56 10.82 11.92
C ALA A 275 11.21 9.60 11.03
N ARG A 276 11.73 9.51 9.79
CA ARG A 276 11.34 8.49 8.81
C ARG A 276 11.57 7.03 9.24
N LYS A 277 12.36 6.80 10.28
CA LYS A 277 12.61 5.45 10.83
C LYS A 277 11.60 5.06 11.92
N ILE A 278 10.74 5.99 12.33
CA ILE A 278 9.76 5.79 13.41
C ILE A 278 8.40 5.40 12.82
N LEU A 279 8.12 5.79 11.59
CA LEU A 279 6.96 5.43 10.77
C LEU A 279 7.37 4.48 9.67
#